data_63e06d0d7b7f7104278a3c02b2717979
#
_entry.id   63e06d0d7b7f7104278a3c02b2717979
#
_cell.length_a   1.000
_cell.length_b   1.000
_cell.length_c   1.000
_cell.angle_alpha   90.00
_cell.angle_beta   90.00
_cell.angle_gamma   90.00
#
_symmetry.space_group_name_H-M   'P 1'
#
loop_
_entity.id
_entity.type
_entity.pdbx_description
1 polymer ?
#
loop_
_entity_poly.entity_id
_entity_poly.type
_entity_poly.pdbx_seq_one_letter_code
_entity_poly.pdbx_strand_id
1 'polypeptide(L)'
;ASAAEVGNAVAAAAEALPGWASTPPARRAQVMFNFRDLIKSNLDELATLISSQHGKTFDDAKGEIARGIEVVEFACGIPHALKGEYSPQVAGNVDSFSMRQPVGVVAGITPFNFPAMVPMWMFPMALACGNTFVLKPSERDPGAPMMLARLLSEAGLPEGCFNVVHGDKEAVDAILDHPDVAAISFVGSTAIGKYIYSRGCANGKRVQALCGAKNHMIIMPDADMDQAVDAAMGAAYGSAGERCMAISAVLAVGDDTADRFVEQLAPKVRALKIGQYDEPGVEMGPVITAESKARIEGYIDQGEKDGADVVVDGRGLKLQGYEDGFFVGGTLLDRVTPDMSVYRDEIFGPVLSVLRPDSYEQARQLCLLYTSDAADDLYR
;
A
#
# COMPACT_ATOMS: atom_id res chain seq x y z
N ALA A 1 -14.59 1.53 -16.51
CA ALA A 1 -14.57 0.71 -17.74
C ALA A 1 -15.65 -0.36 -17.66
N SER A 2 -16.33 -0.58 -18.76
CA SER A 2 -17.20 -1.72 -18.98
C SER A 2 -16.38 -3.01 -19.20
N ALA A 3 -17.02 -4.17 -19.12
CA ALA A 3 -16.37 -5.43 -19.44
C ALA A 3 -15.77 -5.45 -20.87
N ALA A 4 -16.42 -4.78 -21.84
CA ALA A 4 -15.90 -4.67 -23.21
C ALA A 4 -14.60 -3.85 -23.29
N GLU A 5 -14.50 -2.73 -22.57
CA GLU A 5 -13.29 -1.90 -22.52
C GLU A 5 -12.13 -2.64 -21.84
N VAL A 6 -12.41 -3.39 -20.78
CA VAL A 6 -11.42 -4.30 -20.15
C VAL A 6 -10.97 -5.36 -21.15
N GLY A 7 -11.90 -5.99 -21.88
CA GLY A 7 -11.60 -6.97 -22.92
C GLY A 7 -10.68 -6.38 -24.01
N ASN A 8 -10.92 -5.15 -24.44
CA ASN A 8 -10.07 -4.47 -25.42
C ASN A 8 -8.63 -4.23 -24.88
N ALA A 9 -8.50 -3.83 -23.62
CA ALA A 9 -7.20 -3.63 -22.99
C ALA A 9 -6.42 -4.95 -22.84
N VAL A 10 -7.10 -6.04 -22.48
CA VAL A 10 -6.50 -7.37 -22.41
C VAL A 10 -6.12 -7.88 -23.78
N ALA A 11 -6.94 -7.66 -24.81
CA ALA A 11 -6.62 -8.03 -26.20
C ALA A 11 -5.38 -7.30 -26.71
N ALA A 12 -5.26 -5.99 -26.46
CA ALA A 12 -4.06 -5.22 -26.82
C ALA A 12 -2.81 -5.74 -26.09
N ALA A 13 -2.95 -6.11 -24.81
CA ALA A 13 -1.87 -6.72 -24.04
C ALA A 13 -1.46 -8.10 -24.57
N ALA A 14 -2.42 -8.92 -25.00
CA ALA A 14 -2.18 -10.23 -25.58
C ALA A 14 -1.51 -10.13 -26.96
N GLU A 15 -1.89 -9.15 -27.78
CA GLU A 15 -1.26 -8.88 -29.08
C GLU A 15 0.21 -8.44 -28.93
N ALA A 16 0.51 -7.57 -27.96
CA ALA A 16 1.87 -7.09 -27.69
C ALA A 16 2.78 -8.15 -27.05
N LEU A 17 2.23 -9.14 -26.36
CA LEU A 17 2.96 -10.11 -25.54
C LEU A 17 4.04 -10.88 -26.31
N PRO A 18 3.82 -11.48 -27.50
CA PRO A 18 4.85 -12.25 -28.18
C PRO A 18 6.09 -11.43 -28.53
N GLY A 19 5.90 -10.18 -28.99
CA GLY A 19 6.97 -9.26 -29.31
C GLY A 19 7.79 -8.86 -28.08
N TRP A 20 7.09 -8.50 -26.99
CA TRP A 20 7.73 -8.11 -25.75
C TRP A 20 8.42 -9.28 -25.04
N ALA A 21 7.80 -10.44 -24.97
CA ALA A 21 8.36 -11.64 -24.37
C ALA A 21 9.65 -12.11 -25.06
N SER A 22 9.73 -11.96 -26.41
CA SER A 22 10.93 -12.28 -27.20
C SER A 22 12.03 -11.21 -27.13
N THR A 23 11.71 -10.01 -26.59
CA THR A 23 12.71 -8.95 -26.43
C THR A 23 13.76 -9.37 -25.38
N PRO A 24 15.07 -9.27 -25.70
CA PRO A 24 16.12 -9.66 -24.77
C PRO A 24 16.00 -8.96 -23.41
N PRO A 25 16.23 -9.67 -22.26
CA PRO A 25 16.08 -9.11 -20.92
C PRO A 25 16.84 -7.78 -20.71
N ALA A 26 18.05 -7.64 -21.29
CA ALA A 26 18.83 -6.41 -21.21
C ALA A 26 18.14 -5.21 -21.91
N ARG A 27 17.40 -5.47 -23.00
CA ARG A 27 16.63 -4.40 -23.67
C ARG A 27 15.40 -4.00 -22.86
N ARG A 28 14.71 -4.97 -22.24
CA ARG A 28 13.61 -4.68 -21.33
C ARG A 28 14.08 -3.90 -20.09
N ALA A 29 15.25 -4.27 -19.54
CA ALA A 29 15.86 -3.53 -18.44
C ALA A 29 16.21 -2.09 -18.83
N GLN A 30 16.63 -1.82 -20.08
CA GLN A 30 16.91 -0.46 -20.55
C GLN A 30 15.66 0.44 -20.46
N VAL A 31 14.48 -0.10 -20.77
CA VAL A 31 13.21 0.64 -20.60
C VAL A 31 12.99 0.99 -19.12
N MET A 32 13.31 0.10 -18.19
CA MET A 32 13.20 0.38 -16.75
C MET A 32 14.21 1.44 -16.30
N PHE A 33 15.44 1.45 -16.81
CA PHE A 33 16.41 2.53 -16.55
C PHE A 33 15.89 3.88 -17.04
N ASN A 34 15.38 3.95 -18.27
CA ASN A 34 14.81 5.17 -18.83
C ASN A 34 13.61 5.64 -18.01
N PHE A 35 12.73 4.73 -17.64
CA PHE A 35 11.54 5.01 -16.83
C PHE A 35 11.91 5.57 -15.45
N ARG A 36 12.87 4.96 -14.76
CA ARG A 36 13.42 5.48 -13.51
C ARG A 36 13.88 6.93 -13.64
N ASP A 37 14.65 7.23 -14.69
CA ASP A 37 15.22 8.56 -14.90
C ASP A 37 14.12 9.58 -15.23
N LEU A 38 13.09 9.18 -15.99
CA LEU A 38 11.91 10.01 -16.26
C LEU A 38 11.09 10.29 -14.99
N ILE A 39 10.88 9.30 -14.11
CA ILE A 39 10.20 9.55 -12.83
C ILE A 39 10.99 10.56 -12.01
N LYS A 40 12.32 10.38 -11.88
CA LYS A 40 13.19 11.31 -11.13
C LYS A 40 13.14 12.73 -11.70
N SER A 41 13.08 12.88 -13.01
CA SER A 41 13.00 14.19 -13.67
C SER A 41 11.63 14.86 -13.54
N ASN A 42 10.58 14.09 -13.27
CA ASN A 42 9.20 14.58 -13.11
C ASN A 42 8.69 14.44 -11.66
N LEU A 43 9.61 14.32 -10.68
CA LEU A 43 9.28 14.01 -9.29
C LEU A 43 8.29 15.01 -8.68
N ASP A 44 8.54 16.31 -8.86
CA ASP A 44 7.72 17.36 -8.25
C ASP A 44 6.33 17.45 -8.91
N GLU A 45 6.23 17.26 -10.23
CA GLU A 45 4.95 17.20 -10.95
C GLU A 45 4.11 16.02 -10.47
N LEU A 46 4.73 14.83 -10.36
CA LEU A 46 4.05 13.63 -9.90
C LEU A 46 3.62 13.76 -8.42
N ALA A 47 4.47 14.31 -7.56
CA ALA A 47 4.14 14.54 -6.15
C ALA A 47 3.00 15.54 -5.99
N THR A 48 3.00 16.65 -6.75
CA THR A 48 1.91 17.62 -6.76
C THR A 48 0.59 16.98 -7.21
N LEU A 49 0.63 16.15 -8.24
CA LEU A 49 -0.54 15.44 -8.74
C LEU A 49 -1.12 14.48 -7.68
N ILE A 50 -0.26 13.72 -7.00
CA ILE A 50 -0.67 12.84 -5.90
C ILE A 50 -1.31 13.66 -4.77
N SER A 51 -0.63 14.69 -4.28
CA SER A 51 -1.13 15.52 -3.19
C SER A 51 -2.44 16.20 -3.51
N SER A 52 -2.62 16.70 -4.74
CA SER A 52 -3.85 17.36 -5.16
C SER A 52 -5.07 16.43 -5.24
N GLN A 53 -4.87 15.15 -5.49
CA GLN A 53 -5.96 14.17 -5.60
C GLN A 53 -6.20 13.39 -4.31
N HIS A 54 -5.14 13.01 -3.61
CA HIS A 54 -5.22 12.25 -2.37
C HIS A 54 -5.39 13.15 -1.14
N GLY A 55 -4.74 14.32 -1.13
CA GLY A 55 -4.71 15.22 0.03
C GLY A 55 -3.50 15.05 0.96
N LYS A 56 -2.65 14.03 0.79
CA LYS A 56 -1.42 13.87 1.59
C LYS A 56 -0.44 15.01 1.33
N THR A 57 0.46 15.26 2.28
CA THR A 57 1.49 16.30 2.16
C THR A 57 2.41 16.03 0.97
N PHE A 58 3.03 17.11 0.48
CA PHE A 58 3.97 17.00 -0.64
C PHE A 58 5.17 16.10 -0.31
N ASP A 59 5.65 16.16 0.93
CA ASP A 59 6.76 15.32 1.39
C ASP A 59 6.35 13.83 1.48
N ASP A 60 5.12 13.53 1.93
CA ASP A 60 4.57 12.18 1.90
C ASP A 60 4.47 11.63 0.46
N ALA A 61 4.03 12.47 -0.48
CA ALA A 61 3.94 12.09 -1.88
C ALA A 61 5.34 11.82 -2.49
N LYS A 62 6.34 12.64 -2.18
CA LYS A 62 7.74 12.40 -2.59
C LYS A 62 8.30 11.11 -1.97
N GLY A 63 8.02 10.88 -0.70
CA GLY A 63 8.40 9.64 0.00
C GLY A 63 7.81 8.39 -0.64
N GLU A 64 6.54 8.44 -1.02
CA GLU A 64 5.87 7.39 -1.76
C GLU A 64 6.54 7.09 -3.10
N ILE A 65 6.82 8.14 -3.90
CA ILE A 65 7.47 7.99 -5.20
C ILE A 65 8.87 7.39 -5.05
N ALA A 66 9.64 7.85 -4.06
CA ALA A 66 10.98 7.33 -3.79
C ALA A 66 10.97 5.82 -3.51
N ARG A 67 10.00 5.34 -2.71
CA ARG A 67 9.81 3.91 -2.43
C ARG A 67 9.39 3.13 -3.66
N GLY A 68 8.58 3.71 -4.54
CA GLY A 68 8.25 3.11 -5.83
C GLY A 68 9.46 2.99 -6.76
N ILE A 69 10.32 4.02 -6.79
CA ILE A 69 11.57 4.02 -7.57
C ILE A 69 12.50 2.88 -7.15
N GLU A 70 12.60 2.54 -5.86
CA GLU A 70 13.42 1.43 -5.37
C GLU A 70 13.06 0.11 -6.08
N VAL A 71 11.78 -0.15 -6.32
CA VAL A 71 11.33 -1.36 -7.04
C VAL A 71 11.63 -1.25 -8.55
N VAL A 72 11.49 -0.07 -9.14
CA VAL A 72 11.92 0.16 -10.53
C VAL A 72 13.42 -0.09 -10.67
N GLU A 73 14.24 0.37 -9.73
CA GLU A 73 15.68 0.12 -9.68
C GLU A 73 16.01 -1.38 -9.54
N PHE A 74 15.25 -2.10 -8.71
CA PHE A 74 15.36 -3.56 -8.63
C PHE A 74 15.03 -4.23 -9.99
N ALA A 75 13.99 -3.75 -10.68
CA ALA A 75 13.61 -4.25 -12.01
C ALA A 75 14.69 -4.01 -13.08
N CYS A 76 15.52 -2.97 -12.95
CA CYS A 76 16.67 -2.74 -13.81
C CYS A 76 17.71 -3.90 -13.75
N GLY A 77 17.78 -4.57 -12.60
CA GLY A 77 18.66 -5.74 -12.38
C GLY A 77 18.10 -7.08 -12.85
N ILE A 78 16.92 -7.10 -13.44
CA ILE A 78 16.18 -8.34 -13.76
C ILE A 78 16.95 -9.35 -14.64
N PRO A 79 17.85 -8.93 -15.58
CA PRO A 79 18.61 -9.90 -16.36
C PRO A 79 19.43 -10.87 -15.52
N HIS A 80 19.86 -10.46 -14.33
CA HIS A 80 20.59 -11.32 -13.40
C HIS A 80 19.67 -12.26 -12.62
N ALA A 81 18.46 -11.82 -12.27
CA ALA A 81 17.48 -12.61 -11.53
C ALA A 81 16.75 -13.65 -12.41
N LEU A 82 16.71 -13.45 -13.73
CA LEU A 82 16.08 -14.36 -14.69
C LEU A 82 16.96 -15.57 -15.07
N LYS A 83 18.20 -15.66 -14.57
CA LYS A 83 19.06 -16.83 -14.82
C LYS A 83 18.39 -18.09 -14.29
N GLY A 84 18.48 -19.15 -15.07
CA GLY A 84 18.10 -20.49 -14.65
C GLY A 84 19.22 -21.21 -13.91
N GLU A 85 18.95 -22.41 -13.48
CA GLU A 85 19.89 -23.33 -12.83
C GLU A 85 20.17 -24.51 -13.73
N TYR A 86 21.35 -25.09 -13.61
CA TYR A 86 21.75 -26.30 -14.30
C TYR A 86 22.37 -27.28 -13.31
N SER A 87 21.89 -28.51 -13.31
CA SER A 87 22.42 -29.61 -12.50
C SER A 87 22.82 -30.77 -13.44
N PRO A 88 24.12 -31.09 -13.57
CA PRO A 88 24.56 -32.22 -14.38
C PRO A 88 24.28 -33.53 -13.65
N GLN A 89 23.95 -34.57 -14.40
CA GLN A 89 23.87 -35.96 -13.97
C GLN A 89 22.99 -36.18 -12.71
N VAL A 90 21.80 -35.56 -12.69
CA VAL A 90 20.81 -35.77 -11.62
C VAL A 90 20.32 -37.24 -11.55
N ALA A 91 20.53 -37.99 -12.65
CA ALA A 91 20.44 -39.42 -12.78
C ALA A 91 21.41 -39.88 -13.88
N GLY A 92 21.58 -41.18 -14.06
CA GLY A 92 22.48 -41.73 -15.12
C GLY A 92 22.09 -41.18 -16.49
N ASN A 93 22.97 -40.38 -17.11
CA ASN A 93 22.79 -39.71 -18.41
C ASN A 93 21.61 -38.70 -18.46
N VAL A 94 21.24 -38.13 -17.34
CA VAL A 94 20.17 -37.11 -17.27
C VAL A 94 20.69 -35.83 -16.62
N ASP A 95 20.64 -34.73 -17.37
CA ASP A 95 20.87 -33.38 -16.86
C ASP A 95 19.52 -32.68 -16.62
N SER A 96 19.49 -31.77 -15.65
CA SER A 96 18.31 -30.94 -15.36
C SER A 96 18.68 -29.48 -15.46
N PHE A 97 17.79 -28.67 -16.04
CA PHE A 97 17.94 -27.23 -16.06
C PHE A 97 16.57 -26.54 -15.93
N SER A 98 16.58 -25.31 -15.41
CA SER A 98 15.40 -24.45 -15.34
C SER A 98 15.52 -23.26 -16.29
N MET A 99 14.40 -22.89 -16.90
CA MET A 99 14.27 -21.64 -17.67
C MET A 99 13.09 -20.84 -17.12
N ARG A 100 13.31 -19.52 -16.93
CA ARG A 100 12.27 -18.61 -16.51
C ARG A 100 11.60 -18.01 -17.74
N GLN A 101 10.27 -18.11 -17.82
CA GLN A 101 9.46 -17.57 -18.92
C GLN A 101 8.39 -16.64 -18.39
N PRO A 102 7.93 -15.64 -19.17
CA PRO A 102 6.76 -14.82 -18.83
C PRO A 102 5.53 -15.70 -18.61
N VAL A 103 4.68 -15.27 -17.68
CA VAL A 103 3.40 -15.94 -17.38
C VAL A 103 2.34 -15.61 -18.44
N GLY A 104 2.41 -14.42 -19.03
CA GLY A 104 1.46 -13.93 -20.02
C GLY A 104 0.97 -12.52 -19.76
N VAL A 105 -0.29 -12.25 -20.05
CA VAL A 105 -0.96 -11.02 -19.63
C VAL A 105 -1.23 -11.11 -18.13
N VAL A 106 -0.79 -10.11 -17.37
CA VAL A 106 -1.03 -10.05 -15.93
C VAL A 106 -1.72 -8.74 -15.56
N ALA A 107 -2.43 -8.72 -14.42
CA ALA A 107 -3.18 -7.54 -14.01
C ALA A 107 -2.81 -7.11 -12.59
N GLY A 108 -2.93 -5.81 -12.33
CA GLY A 108 -2.81 -5.19 -11.02
C GLY A 108 -4.06 -4.40 -10.65
N ILE A 109 -4.53 -4.55 -9.42
CA ILE A 109 -5.64 -3.78 -8.87
C ILE A 109 -5.10 -3.09 -7.62
N THR A 110 -5.07 -1.75 -7.63
CA THR A 110 -4.35 -0.95 -6.63
C THR A 110 -5.25 0.01 -5.87
N PRO A 111 -4.93 0.29 -4.59
CA PRO A 111 -5.70 1.17 -3.73
C PRO A 111 -5.37 2.65 -3.95
N PHE A 112 -6.12 3.53 -3.28
CA PHE A 112 -5.96 4.98 -3.35
C PHE A 112 -4.77 5.51 -2.54
N ASN A 113 -4.41 4.86 -1.44
CA ASN A 113 -3.50 5.46 -0.46
C ASN A 113 -2.04 5.59 -0.91
N PHE A 114 -1.66 4.87 -1.97
CA PHE A 114 -0.37 4.95 -2.63
C PHE A 114 -0.53 4.80 -4.14
N PRO A 115 -1.06 5.84 -4.84
CA PRO A 115 -1.44 5.74 -6.25
C PRO A 115 -0.25 5.61 -7.22
N ALA A 116 0.97 5.92 -6.77
CA ALA A 116 2.19 5.70 -7.54
C ALA A 116 2.98 4.48 -7.03
N MET A 117 3.21 4.38 -5.72
CA MET A 117 4.07 3.35 -5.13
C MET A 117 3.53 1.94 -5.38
N VAL A 118 2.26 1.69 -5.09
CA VAL A 118 1.69 0.33 -5.19
C VAL A 118 1.63 -0.16 -6.64
N PRO A 119 1.21 0.63 -7.64
CA PRO A 119 1.39 0.23 -9.04
C PRO A 119 2.84 -0.09 -9.40
N MET A 120 3.82 0.72 -8.94
CA MET A 120 5.23 0.50 -9.18
C MET A 120 5.80 -0.74 -8.46
N TRP A 121 5.12 -1.31 -7.48
CA TRP A 121 5.47 -2.62 -6.94
C TRP A 121 5.13 -3.78 -7.88
N MET A 122 4.20 -3.59 -8.80
CA MET A 122 3.61 -4.64 -9.64
C MET A 122 4.16 -4.61 -11.07
N PHE A 123 3.85 -3.54 -11.83
CA PHE A 123 4.09 -3.53 -13.27
C PHE A 123 5.57 -3.50 -13.67
N PRO A 124 6.52 -2.82 -12.97
CA PRO A 124 7.91 -2.80 -13.42
C PRO A 124 8.52 -4.20 -13.45
N MET A 125 8.27 -4.99 -12.40
CA MET A 125 8.76 -6.37 -12.32
C MET A 125 8.11 -7.27 -13.38
N ALA A 126 6.78 -7.14 -13.56
CA ALA A 126 6.05 -7.91 -14.56
C ALA A 126 6.58 -7.61 -15.98
N LEU A 127 6.72 -6.34 -16.33
CA LEU A 127 7.23 -5.89 -17.64
C LEU A 127 8.69 -6.32 -17.86
N ALA A 128 9.56 -6.11 -16.87
CA ALA A 128 10.96 -6.52 -16.96
C ALA A 128 11.13 -8.04 -17.15
N CYS A 129 10.22 -8.84 -16.56
CA CYS A 129 10.17 -10.30 -16.78
C CYS A 129 9.57 -10.70 -18.14
N GLY A 130 9.08 -9.75 -18.96
CA GLY A 130 8.56 -10.02 -20.29
C GLY A 130 7.05 -10.27 -20.36
N ASN A 131 6.32 -10.03 -19.28
CA ASN A 131 4.85 -10.03 -19.26
C ASN A 131 4.32 -8.72 -19.83
N THR A 132 3.06 -8.71 -20.26
CA THR A 132 2.27 -7.50 -20.47
C THR A 132 1.34 -7.25 -19.30
N PHE A 133 0.92 -6.00 -19.09
CA PHE A 133 0.27 -5.61 -17.86
C PHE A 133 -1.01 -4.78 -18.09
N VAL A 134 -2.07 -5.11 -17.36
CA VAL A 134 -3.30 -4.31 -17.28
C VAL A 134 -3.44 -3.79 -15.84
N LEU A 135 -3.43 -2.48 -15.66
CA LEU A 135 -3.57 -1.82 -14.37
C LEU A 135 -4.99 -1.27 -14.21
N LYS A 136 -5.67 -1.65 -13.11
CA LYS A 136 -6.87 -0.97 -12.62
C LYS A 136 -6.50 -0.20 -11.34
N PRO A 137 -6.19 1.10 -11.44
CA PRO A 137 -5.92 1.93 -10.26
C PRO A 137 -7.20 2.27 -9.51
N SER A 138 -7.05 2.93 -8.35
CA SER A 138 -8.17 3.53 -7.65
C SER A 138 -8.86 4.59 -8.52
N GLU A 139 -10.18 4.63 -8.47
CA GLU A 139 -10.99 5.67 -9.10
C GLU A 139 -10.94 7.01 -8.35
N ARG A 140 -10.37 7.03 -7.14
CA ARG A 140 -10.31 8.23 -6.29
C ARG A 140 -9.22 9.20 -6.73
N ASP A 141 -8.08 8.66 -7.15
CA ASP A 141 -6.87 9.41 -7.50
C ASP A 141 -6.14 8.83 -8.72
N PRO A 142 -6.80 8.81 -9.88
CA PRO A 142 -6.30 8.12 -11.08
C PRO A 142 -5.14 8.83 -11.78
N GLY A 143 -4.81 10.07 -11.41
CA GLY A 143 -3.87 10.90 -12.17
C GLY A 143 -2.44 10.36 -12.16
N ALA A 144 -1.95 9.94 -10.99
CA ALA A 144 -0.59 9.41 -10.86
C ALA A 144 -0.36 8.14 -11.71
N PRO A 145 -1.23 7.12 -11.71
CA PRO A 145 -1.12 5.98 -12.61
C PRO A 145 -1.12 6.35 -14.10
N MET A 146 -1.91 7.35 -14.50
CA MET A 146 -1.93 7.84 -15.88
C MET A 146 -0.63 8.53 -16.27
N MET A 147 -0.06 9.33 -15.38
CA MET A 147 1.25 9.93 -15.58
C MET A 147 2.35 8.87 -15.69
N LEU A 148 2.33 7.84 -14.84
CA LEU A 148 3.27 6.72 -14.93
C LEU A 148 3.14 5.98 -16.27
N ALA A 149 1.94 5.79 -16.79
CA ALA A 149 1.70 5.19 -18.11
C ALA A 149 2.34 6.04 -19.24
N ARG A 150 2.17 7.36 -19.20
CA ARG A 150 2.81 8.29 -20.14
C ARG A 150 4.34 8.17 -20.08
N LEU A 151 4.92 8.21 -18.86
CA LEU A 151 6.37 8.09 -18.68
C LEU A 151 6.93 6.73 -19.14
N LEU A 152 6.16 5.64 -18.99
CA LEU A 152 6.53 4.33 -19.55
C LEU A 152 6.60 4.34 -21.07
N SER A 153 5.64 4.96 -21.73
CA SER A 153 5.64 5.13 -23.19
C SER A 153 6.84 5.96 -23.64
N GLU A 154 7.13 7.08 -22.97
CA GLU A 154 8.31 7.92 -23.22
C GLU A 154 9.63 7.18 -22.97
N ALA A 155 9.65 6.23 -22.01
CA ALA A 155 10.80 5.36 -21.75
C ALA A 155 11.09 4.34 -22.86
N GLY A 156 10.18 4.21 -23.81
CA GLY A 156 10.31 3.29 -24.97
C GLY A 156 9.65 1.94 -24.75
N LEU A 157 8.69 1.81 -23.83
CA LEU A 157 7.85 0.62 -23.74
C LEU A 157 6.96 0.53 -24.98
N PRO A 158 6.90 -0.61 -25.71
CA PRO A 158 6.04 -0.77 -26.87
C PRO A 158 4.55 -0.63 -26.52
N GLU A 159 3.77 -0.13 -27.48
CA GLU A 159 2.30 -0.03 -27.34
C GLU A 159 1.68 -1.38 -26.99
N GLY A 160 0.63 -1.37 -26.21
CA GLY A 160 -0.08 -2.56 -25.75
C GLY A 160 0.59 -3.28 -24.58
N CYS A 161 1.89 -3.08 -24.28
CA CYS A 161 2.57 -3.76 -23.18
C CYS A 161 2.06 -3.33 -21.80
N PHE A 162 1.58 -2.09 -21.67
CA PHE A 162 0.99 -1.55 -20.44
C PHE A 162 -0.30 -0.81 -20.75
N ASN A 163 -1.40 -1.21 -20.10
CA ASN A 163 -2.72 -0.66 -20.32
C ASN A 163 -3.35 -0.26 -18.98
N VAL A 164 -4.03 0.88 -18.93
CA VAL A 164 -4.74 1.35 -17.74
C VAL A 164 -6.24 1.33 -18.01
N VAL A 165 -7.01 0.69 -17.14
CA VAL A 165 -8.46 0.67 -17.16
C VAL A 165 -9.01 1.26 -15.86
N HIS A 166 -9.90 2.24 -15.97
CA HIS A 166 -10.59 2.79 -14.79
C HIS A 166 -11.90 2.04 -14.56
N GLY A 167 -12.43 2.15 -13.35
CA GLY A 167 -13.73 1.59 -12.99
C GLY A 167 -13.75 0.99 -11.60
N ASP A 168 -14.90 0.46 -11.26
CA ASP A 168 -15.23 -0.14 -9.99
C ASP A 168 -15.29 -1.69 -10.08
N LYS A 169 -16.28 -2.27 -9.42
CA LYS A 169 -16.50 -3.71 -9.37
C LYS A 169 -16.67 -4.36 -10.75
N GLU A 170 -17.32 -3.69 -11.72
CA GLU A 170 -17.53 -4.25 -13.07
C GLU A 170 -16.19 -4.49 -13.77
N ALA A 171 -15.28 -3.51 -13.72
CA ALA A 171 -13.95 -3.65 -14.31
C ALA A 171 -13.12 -4.72 -13.59
N VAL A 172 -13.22 -4.79 -12.26
CA VAL A 172 -12.55 -5.84 -11.45
C VAL A 172 -13.05 -7.23 -11.85
N ASP A 173 -14.36 -7.42 -11.90
CA ASP A 173 -14.96 -8.70 -12.27
C ASP A 173 -14.57 -9.13 -13.68
N ALA A 174 -14.55 -8.19 -14.64
CA ALA A 174 -14.11 -8.45 -15.99
C ALA A 174 -12.64 -8.92 -16.07
N ILE A 175 -11.74 -8.33 -15.27
CA ILE A 175 -10.34 -8.79 -15.16
C ILE A 175 -10.26 -10.18 -14.56
N LEU A 176 -11.03 -10.43 -13.48
CA LEU A 176 -11.02 -11.72 -12.78
C LEU A 176 -11.54 -12.87 -13.63
N ASP A 177 -12.49 -12.61 -14.51
CA ASP A 177 -13.13 -13.60 -15.36
C ASP A 177 -12.44 -13.79 -16.73
N HIS A 178 -11.62 -12.81 -17.18
CA HIS A 178 -11.05 -12.84 -18.52
C HIS A 178 -10.07 -14.02 -18.69
N PRO A 179 -10.26 -14.92 -19.68
CA PRO A 179 -9.45 -16.14 -19.81
C PRO A 179 -7.96 -15.87 -20.08
N ASP A 180 -7.63 -14.78 -20.77
CA ASP A 180 -6.25 -14.45 -21.15
C ASP A 180 -5.45 -13.79 -20.03
N VAL A 181 -6.07 -13.38 -18.91
CA VAL A 181 -5.36 -12.88 -17.74
C VAL A 181 -4.85 -14.05 -16.93
N ALA A 182 -3.53 -14.24 -16.88
CA ALA A 182 -2.89 -15.38 -16.24
C ALA A 182 -2.62 -15.19 -14.74
N ALA A 183 -2.39 -13.95 -14.31
CA ALA A 183 -2.11 -13.66 -12.91
C ALA A 183 -2.63 -12.28 -12.50
N ILE A 184 -2.93 -12.14 -11.19
CA ILE A 184 -3.46 -10.91 -10.60
C ILE A 184 -2.68 -10.60 -9.33
N SER A 185 -2.30 -9.32 -9.19
CA SER A 185 -1.79 -8.76 -7.94
C SER A 185 -2.79 -7.71 -7.42
N PHE A 186 -3.13 -7.80 -6.15
CA PHE A 186 -4.08 -6.93 -5.49
C PHE A 186 -3.52 -6.37 -4.19
N VAL A 187 -3.76 -5.09 -3.94
CA VAL A 187 -3.59 -4.48 -2.62
C VAL A 187 -4.87 -3.72 -2.27
N GLY A 188 -5.39 -3.95 -1.07
CA GLY A 188 -6.60 -3.28 -0.58
C GLY A 188 -7.20 -3.92 0.66
N SER A 189 -8.49 -3.70 0.91
CA SER A 189 -9.16 -4.22 2.11
C SER A 189 -9.29 -5.74 2.09
N THR A 190 -9.27 -6.35 3.29
CA THR A 190 -9.34 -7.81 3.46
C THR A 190 -10.59 -8.43 2.84
N ALA A 191 -11.75 -7.78 2.94
CA ALA A 191 -13.00 -8.29 2.36
C ALA A 191 -12.92 -8.38 0.83
N ILE A 192 -12.38 -7.35 0.18
CA ILE A 192 -12.17 -7.32 -1.27
C ILE A 192 -11.06 -8.29 -1.68
N GLY A 193 -9.99 -8.39 -0.91
CA GLY A 193 -8.90 -9.34 -1.18
C GLY A 193 -9.36 -10.79 -1.17
N LYS A 194 -10.18 -11.18 -0.19
CA LYS A 194 -10.81 -12.51 -0.15
C LYS A 194 -11.69 -12.77 -1.38
N TYR A 195 -12.47 -11.78 -1.80
CA TYR A 195 -13.30 -11.88 -3.02
C TYR A 195 -12.43 -12.08 -4.26
N ILE A 196 -11.41 -11.24 -4.46
CA ILE A 196 -10.50 -11.32 -5.62
C ILE A 196 -9.76 -12.65 -5.64
N TYR A 197 -9.22 -13.07 -4.48
CA TYR A 197 -8.50 -14.34 -4.36
C TYR A 197 -9.39 -15.51 -4.74
N SER A 198 -10.58 -15.62 -4.14
CA SER A 198 -11.49 -16.72 -4.38
C SER A 198 -11.93 -16.79 -5.85
N ARG A 199 -12.34 -15.66 -6.44
CA ARG A 199 -12.81 -15.61 -7.83
C ARG A 199 -11.69 -15.81 -8.84
N GLY A 200 -10.53 -15.19 -8.61
CA GLY A 200 -9.37 -15.35 -9.48
C GLY A 200 -8.85 -16.80 -9.50
N CYS A 201 -8.70 -17.42 -8.33
CA CYS A 201 -8.29 -18.82 -8.23
C CYS A 201 -9.32 -19.78 -8.85
N ALA A 202 -10.62 -19.51 -8.67
CA ALA A 202 -11.68 -20.31 -9.32
C ALA A 202 -11.60 -20.27 -10.86
N ASN A 203 -11.07 -19.18 -11.43
CA ASN A 203 -10.80 -19.02 -12.86
C ASN A 203 -9.37 -19.44 -13.27
N GLY A 204 -8.67 -20.20 -12.41
CA GLY A 204 -7.33 -20.78 -12.71
C GLY A 204 -6.17 -19.78 -12.72
N LYS A 205 -6.36 -18.57 -12.20
CA LYS A 205 -5.34 -17.52 -12.17
C LYS A 205 -4.40 -17.68 -10.97
N ARG A 206 -3.16 -17.21 -11.11
CA ARG A 206 -2.29 -16.96 -9.97
C ARG A 206 -2.72 -15.66 -9.32
N VAL A 207 -3.04 -15.67 -8.03
CA VAL A 207 -3.49 -14.48 -7.31
C VAL A 207 -2.59 -14.21 -6.12
N GLN A 208 -2.09 -12.98 -6.04
CA GLN A 208 -1.46 -12.41 -4.85
C GLN A 208 -2.40 -11.33 -4.32
N ALA A 209 -2.88 -11.47 -3.09
CA ALA A 209 -3.74 -10.49 -2.43
C ALA A 209 -3.07 -10.03 -1.13
N LEU A 210 -2.67 -8.76 -1.10
CA LEU A 210 -2.10 -8.09 0.07
C LEU A 210 -3.20 -7.24 0.71
N CYS A 211 -3.59 -7.60 1.92
CA CYS A 211 -4.79 -7.09 2.56
C CYS A 211 -4.47 -6.24 3.79
N GLY A 212 -5.50 -6.01 4.64
CA GLY A 212 -5.41 -5.20 5.84
C GLY A 212 -4.41 -5.72 6.86
N ALA A 213 -3.97 -4.83 7.73
CA ALA A 213 -2.99 -5.09 8.78
C ALA A 213 -3.37 -4.41 10.09
N LYS A 214 -2.77 -4.86 11.19
CA LYS A 214 -2.78 -4.18 12.48
C LYS A 214 -1.35 -4.15 12.98
N ASN A 215 -0.61 -3.10 12.61
CA ASN A 215 0.81 -3.02 12.92
C ASN A 215 1.05 -2.54 14.34
N HIS A 216 1.98 -3.17 15.01
CA HIS A 216 2.31 -2.93 16.41
C HIS A 216 3.72 -2.35 16.55
N MET A 217 3.88 -1.49 17.54
CA MET A 217 5.17 -1.01 18.03
C MET A 217 5.29 -1.42 19.48
N ILE A 218 6.34 -2.19 19.83
CA ILE A 218 6.63 -2.57 21.22
C ILE A 218 7.65 -1.58 21.76
N ILE A 219 7.33 -0.95 22.90
CA ILE A 219 8.22 -0.03 23.62
C ILE A 219 8.64 -0.68 24.93
N MET A 220 9.94 -0.95 25.06
CA MET A 220 10.54 -1.50 26.27
C MET A 220 10.84 -0.42 27.31
N PRO A 221 10.93 -0.74 28.61
CA PRO A 221 11.21 0.24 29.67
C PRO A 221 12.51 1.02 29.53
N ASP A 222 13.50 0.43 28.87
CA ASP A 222 14.83 0.99 28.61
C ASP A 222 14.95 1.66 27.22
N ALA A 223 13.83 1.78 26.47
CA ALA A 223 13.84 2.45 25.20
C ALA A 223 14.16 3.95 25.32
N ASP A 224 14.81 4.50 24.31
CA ASP A 224 14.93 5.94 24.12
C ASP A 224 13.53 6.50 23.80
N MET A 225 12.92 7.14 24.80
CA MET A 225 11.53 7.58 24.71
C MET A 225 11.34 8.71 23.70
N ASP A 226 12.31 9.60 23.55
CA ASP A 226 12.22 10.68 22.57
C ASP A 226 12.18 10.12 21.15
N GLN A 227 13.06 9.16 20.82
CA GLN A 227 13.05 8.46 19.54
C GLN A 227 11.76 7.65 19.34
N ALA A 228 11.27 6.96 20.36
CA ALA A 228 10.04 6.18 20.28
C ALA A 228 8.82 7.06 19.98
N VAL A 229 8.72 8.21 20.63
CA VAL A 229 7.63 9.19 20.42
C VAL A 229 7.71 9.81 19.02
N ASP A 230 8.90 10.21 18.55
CA ASP A 230 9.07 10.78 17.21
C ASP A 230 8.76 9.76 16.12
N ALA A 231 9.20 8.52 16.31
CA ALA A 231 8.87 7.43 15.38
C ALA A 231 7.35 7.15 15.34
N ALA A 232 6.68 7.14 16.52
CA ALA A 232 5.24 6.93 16.60
C ALA A 232 4.46 8.07 15.92
N MET A 233 4.88 9.33 16.07
CA MET A 233 4.26 10.48 15.37
C MET A 233 4.24 10.27 13.85
N GLY A 234 5.38 10.02 13.25
CA GLY A 234 5.48 9.81 11.80
C GLY A 234 4.77 8.54 11.32
N ALA A 235 4.85 7.46 12.09
CA ALA A 235 4.32 6.16 11.69
C ALA A 235 2.80 6.04 11.89
N ALA A 236 2.21 6.70 12.89
CA ALA A 236 0.78 6.62 13.16
C ALA A 236 -0.05 7.69 12.44
N TYR A 237 0.47 8.91 12.34
CA TYR A 237 -0.31 10.06 11.84
C TYR A 237 0.07 10.50 10.42
N GLY A 238 1.21 10.11 9.91
CA GLY A 238 1.61 10.42 8.53
C GLY A 238 0.56 9.97 7.53
N SER A 239 0.26 10.80 6.52
CA SER A 239 -0.81 10.58 5.54
C SER A 239 -2.17 10.28 6.18
N ALA A 240 -2.51 10.97 7.26
CA ALA A 240 -3.73 10.79 8.07
C ALA A 240 -3.96 9.33 8.53
N GLY A 241 -2.89 8.56 8.73
CA GLY A 241 -2.96 7.15 9.12
C GLY A 241 -3.47 6.21 8.02
N GLU A 242 -3.70 6.69 6.81
CA GLU A 242 -4.17 5.89 5.66
C GLU A 242 -3.04 5.13 4.96
N ARG A 243 -2.22 4.45 5.76
CA ARG A 243 -1.11 3.61 5.30
C ARG A 243 -1.29 2.17 5.78
N CYS A 244 -1.10 1.19 4.89
CA CYS A 244 -1.10 -0.23 5.27
C CYS A 244 0.02 -0.56 6.30
N MET A 245 1.10 0.21 6.30
CA MET A 245 2.22 0.07 7.23
C MET A 245 2.18 1.07 8.41
N ALA A 246 1.07 1.82 8.60
CA ALA A 246 0.93 2.70 9.75
C ALA A 246 0.97 1.90 11.05
N ILE A 247 1.67 2.43 12.06
CA ILE A 247 1.57 1.89 13.41
C ILE A 247 0.21 2.31 13.97
N SER A 248 -0.64 1.35 14.26
CA SER A 248 -2.00 1.57 14.78
C SER A 248 -2.16 1.13 16.23
N ALA A 249 -1.20 0.37 16.76
CA ALA A 249 -1.16 -0.04 18.16
C ALA A 249 0.26 0.07 18.73
N VAL A 250 0.38 0.66 19.92
CA VAL A 250 1.59 0.68 20.72
C VAL A 250 1.41 -0.23 21.92
N LEU A 251 2.35 -1.14 22.13
CA LEU A 251 2.44 -2.03 23.28
C LEU A 251 3.56 -1.51 24.18
N ALA A 252 3.24 -0.64 25.13
CA ALA A 252 4.22 -0.09 26.09
C ALA A 252 4.35 -1.01 27.30
N VAL A 253 5.52 -1.63 27.47
CA VAL A 253 5.73 -2.65 28.52
C VAL A 253 5.87 -2.02 29.88
N GLY A 254 4.87 -2.25 30.75
CA GLY A 254 4.73 -1.68 32.07
C GLY A 254 4.08 -0.30 32.11
N ASP A 255 3.34 -0.02 33.19
CA ASP A 255 2.59 1.22 33.34
C ASP A 255 3.46 2.48 33.27
N ASP A 256 4.63 2.48 33.93
CA ASP A 256 5.56 3.61 33.91
C ASP A 256 6.03 3.96 32.50
N THR A 257 6.26 2.94 31.65
CA THR A 257 6.64 3.12 30.24
C THR A 257 5.49 3.74 29.45
N ALA A 258 4.29 3.23 29.66
CA ALA A 258 3.10 3.73 29.00
C ALA A 258 2.77 5.18 29.40
N ASP A 259 2.85 5.49 30.72
CA ASP A 259 2.62 6.85 31.22
C ASP A 259 3.60 7.86 30.60
N ARG A 260 4.90 7.54 30.59
CA ARG A 260 5.94 8.37 29.97
C ARG A 260 5.69 8.57 28.45
N PHE A 261 5.31 7.49 27.75
CA PHE A 261 5.02 7.56 26.32
C PHE A 261 3.81 8.45 26.04
N VAL A 262 2.70 8.22 26.74
CA VAL A 262 1.46 8.99 26.56
C VAL A 262 1.66 10.47 26.94
N GLU A 263 2.34 10.75 28.06
CA GLU A 263 2.64 12.11 28.51
C GLU A 263 3.46 12.90 27.47
N GLN A 264 4.44 12.27 26.82
CA GLN A 264 5.28 12.92 25.82
C GLN A 264 4.62 12.99 24.44
N LEU A 265 3.82 11.99 24.05
CA LEU A 265 3.19 11.94 22.74
C LEU A 265 1.97 12.88 22.64
N ALA A 266 1.13 12.93 23.68
CA ALA A 266 -0.14 13.67 23.63
C ALA A 266 0.02 15.16 23.26
N PRO A 267 0.99 15.92 23.78
CA PRO A 267 1.22 17.29 23.34
C PRO A 267 1.56 17.43 21.86
N LYS A 268 2.35 16.50 21.33
CA LYS A 268 2.75 16.50 19.90
C LYS A 268 1.54 16.22 19.00
N VAL A 269 0.69 15.26 19.38
CA VAL A 269 -0.54 14.95 18.64
C VAL A 269 -1.50 16.15 18.63
N ARG A 270 -1.67 16.86 19.77
CA ARG A 270 -2.49 18.08 19.84
C ARG A 270 -1.91 19.23 19.01
N ALA A 271 -0.60 19.28 18.83
CA ALA A 271 0.11 20.32 18.10
C ALA A 271 0.20 20.05 16.59
N LEU A 272 -0.24 18.87 16.10
CA LEU A 272 -0.23 18.53 14.68
C LEU A 272 -0.88 19.63 13.86
N LYS A 273 -0.14 20.15 12.88
CA LYS A 273 -0.65 21.13 11.94
C LYS A 273 -1.38 20.44 10.80
N ILE A 274 -2.71 20.48 10.88
CA ILE A 274 -3.60 19.84 9.92
C ILE A 274 -4.10 20.90 8.94
N GLY A 275 -4.03 20.59 7.64
CA GLY A 275 -4.44 21.55 6.60
C GLY A 275 -4.33 20.96 5.21
N GLN A 276 -4.42 21.84 4.21
CA GLN A 276 -4.26 21.46 2.82
C GLN A 276 -2.78 21.27 2.47
N TYR A 277 -2.49 20.35 1.56
CA TYR A 277 -1.12 19.91 1.21
C TYR A 277 -0.17 21.04 0.76
N ASP A 278 -0.70 22.14 0.22
CA ASP A 278 0.05 23.29 -0.29
C ASP A 278 0.23 24.41 0.74
N GLU A 279 -0.33 24.27 1.94
CA GLU A 279 -0.14 25.20 3.04
C GLU A 279 1.21 24.99 3.73
N PRO A 280 1.99 26.06 3.99
CA PRO A 280 3.31 25.92 4.61
C PRO A 280 3.27 25.27 6.00
N GLY A 281 4.05 24.22 6.18
CA GLY A 281 4.24 23.55 7.47
C GLY A 281 3.09 22.64 7.87
N VAL A 282 2.17 22.28 6.97
CA VAL A 282 1.17 21.25 7.21
C VAL A 282 1.85 19.89 7.32
N GLU A 283 1.50 19.16 8.37
CA GLU A 283 2.05 17.84 8.71
C GLU A 283 1.09 16.70 8.37
N MET A 284 -0.22 16.98 8.29
CA MET A 284 -1.26 16.00 8.01
C MET A 284 -2.38 16.60 7.17
N GLY A 285 -2.75 15.93 6.08
CA GLY A 285 -3.86 16.29 5.21
C GLY A 285 -5.20 15.68 5.65
N PRO A 286 -6.25 15.77 4.78
CA PRO A 286 -7.54 15.11 5.00
C PRO A 286 -7.44 13.59 4.80
N VAL A 287 -8.48 12.87 5.24
CA VAL A 287 -8.76 11.49 4.80
C VAL A 287 -9.46 11.50 3.44
N ILE A 288 -9.49 10.34 2.77
CA ILE A 288 -9.86 10.26 1.35
C ILE A 288 -11.34 10.57 1.07
N THR A 289 -12.27 10.28 1.98
CA THR A 289 -13.71 10.49 1.77
C THR A 289 -14.45 10.85 3.04
N ALA A 290 -15.69 11.38 2.88
CA ALA A 290 -16.61 11.62 3.99
C ALA A 290 -16.99 10.33 4.73
N GLU A 291 -17.15 9.22 4.00
CA GLU A 291 -17.45 7.91 4.58
C GLU A 291 -16.28 7.41 5.43
N SER A 292 -15.03 7.63 4.98
CA SER A 292 -13.84 7.31 5.77
C SER A 292 -13.79 8.13 7.05
N LYS A 293 -14.06 9.45 6.97
CA LYS A 293 -14.15 10.32 8.15
C LYS A 293 -15.21 9.81 9.16
N ALA A 294 -16.42 9.57 8.69
CA ALA A 294 -17.51 9.10 9.55
C ALA A 294 -17.20 7.74 10.21
N ARG A 295 -16.58 6.83 9.46
CA ARG A 295 -16.14 5.53 9.96
C ARG A 295 -15.06 5.65 11.03
N ILE A 296 -14.06 6.50 10.82
CA ILE A 296 -12.97 6.75 11.78
C ILE A 296 -13.50 7.35 13.06
N GLU A 297 -14.33 8.40 12.96
CA GLU A 297 -14.99 9.02 14.13
C GLU A 297 -15.88 8.02 14.88
N GLY A 298 -16.58 7.14 14.16
CA GLY A 298 -17.39 6.05 14.76
C GLY A 298 -16.54 5.03 15.53
N TYR A 299 -15.33 4.72 15.09
CA TYR A 299 -14.40 3.86 15.86
C TYR A 299 -13.93 4.54 17.13
N ILE A 300 -13.65 5.84 17.10
CA ILE A 300 -13.27 6.60 18.29
C ILE A 300 -14.43 6.61 19.30
N ASP A 301 -15.67 6.85 18.81
CA ASP A 301 -16.88 6.79 19.65
C ASP A 301 -17.07 5.42 20.30
N GLN A 302 -16.79 4.35 19.56
CA GLN A 302 -16.93 2.99 20.08
C GLN A 302 -15.82 2.65 21.07
N GLY A 303 -14.58 3.06 20.81
CA GLY A 303 -13.46 2.86 21.74
C GLY A 303 -13.69 3.54 23.08
N GLU A 304 -14.20 4.77 23.09
CA GLU A 304 -14.60 5.49 24.30
C GLU A 304 -15.72 4.75 25.08
N LYS A 305 -16.75 4.25 24.38
CA LYS A 305 -17.83 3.44 24.98
C LYS A 305 -17.35 2.12 25.54
N ASP A 306 -16.36 1.50 24.89
CA ASP A 306 -15.74 0.24 25.32
C ASP A 306 -14.82 0.44 26.53
N GLY A 307 -14.52 1.69 26.92
CA GLY A 307 -13.74 2.05 28.11
C GLY A 307 -12.29 2.44 27.85
N ALA A 308 -11.90 2.74 26.60
CA ALA A 308 -10.62 3.35 26.32
C ALA A 308 -10.57 4.81 26.78
N ASP A 309 -9.43 5.25 27.32
CA ASP A 309 -9.21 6.64 27.70
C ASP A 309 -8.88 7.47 26.44
N VAL A 310 -9.74 8.43 26.08
CA VAL A 310 -9.49 9.35 24.97
C VAL A 310 -8.57 10.48 25.45
N VAL A 311 -7.26 10.28 25.30
CA VAL A 311 -6.23 11.24 25.75
C VAL A 311 -6.17 12.46 24.85
N VAL A 312 -6.27 12.24 23.54
CA VAL A 312 -6.41 13.27 22.51
C VAL A 312 -7.56 12.89 21.61
N ASP A 313 -8.51 13.82 21.44
CA ASP A 313 -9.71 13.62 20.64
C ASP A 313 -9.60 14.39 19.31
N GLY A 314 -9.59 13.65 18.20
CA GLY A 314 -9.54 14.22 16.86
C GLY A 314 -10.90 14.40 16.19
N ARG A 315 -11.99 14.02 16.84
CA ARG A 315 -13.36 14.15 16.30
C ARG A 315 -13.78 15.60 16.15
N GLY A 316 -14.63 15.85 15.17
CA GLY A 316 -15.29 17.14 14.98
C GLY A 316 -14.36 18.28 14.57
N LEU A 317 -13.14 17.99 14.11
CA LEU A 317 -12.21 19.01 13.61
C LEU A 317 -12.85 19.77 12.45
N LYS A 318 -12.85 21.10 12.54
CA LYS A 318 -13.28 22.02 11.48
C LYS A 318 -12.15 22.99 11.17
N LEU A 319 -11.76 23.05 9.92
CA LEU A 319 -10.76 24.01 9.44
C LEU A 319 -11.49 25.17 8.75
N GLN A 320 -11.08 26.39 9.08
CA GLN A 320 -11.64 27.60 8.49
C GLN A 320 -11.40 27.62 6.98
N GLY A 321 -12.45 27.75 6.19
CA GLY A 321 -12.40 27.74 4.72
C GLY A 321 -12.46 26.34 4.11
N TYR A 322 -12.50 25.28 4.93
CA TYR A 322 -12.59 23.88 4.52
C TYR A 322 -13.61 23.11 5.39
N GLU A 323 -14.73 23.75 5.73
CA GLU A 323 -15.72 23.22 6.67
C GLU A 323 -16.35 21.91 6.20
N ASP A 324 -16.46 21.73 4.89
CA ASP A 324 -16.95 20.51 4.24
C ASP A 324 -15.82 19.49 3.91
N GLY A 325 -14.59 19.80 4.29
CA GLY A 325 -13.43 18.93 4.06
C GLY A 325 -13.43 17.70 4.97
N PHE A 326 -12.74 16.66 4.53
CA PHE A 326 -12.70 15.36 5.23
C PHE A 326 -11.56 15.31 6.26
N PHE A 327 -11.33 16.40 6.99
CA PHE A 327 -10.28 16.48 8.01
C PHE A 327 -10.72 15.81 9.30
N VAL A 328 -9.80 15.02 9.88
CA VAL A 328 -9.92 14.37 11.19
C VAL A 328 -8.66 14.70 11.97
N GLY A 329 -8.79 15.07 13.23
CA GLY A 329 -7.64 15.31 14.10
C GLY A 329 -6.89 14.04 14.47
N GLY A 330 -5.64 14.16 14.92
CA GLY A 330 -4.92 13.05 15.52
C GLY A 330 -5.62 12.59 16.80
N THR A 331 -5.88 11.30 16.94
CA THR A 331 -6.49 10.70 18.14
C THR A 331 -5.50 9.77 18.82
N LEU A 332 -5.43 9.88 20.15
CA LEU A 332 -4.66 8.99 21.01
C LEU A 332 -5.59 8.34 22.04
N LEU A 333 -5.72 7.03 21.95
CA LEU A 333 -6.48 6.19 22.87
C LEU A 333 -5.50 5.44 23.79
N ASP A 334 -5.74 5.52 25.11
CA ASP A 334 -4.96 4.78 26.08
C ASP A 334 -5.81 3.70 26.78
N ARG A 335 -5.17 2.78 27.48
CA ARG A 335 -5.79 1.63 28.18
C ARG A 335 -6.69 0.79 27.28
N VAL A 336 -6.30 0.71 26.01
CA VAL A 336 -7.02 -0.13 25.04
C VAL A 336 -6.75 -1.60 25.36
N THR A 337 -7.80 -2.42 25.28
CA THR A 337 -7.73 -3.87 25.51
C THR A 337 -7.95 -4.67 24.20
N PRO A 338 -7.51 -5.93 24.13
CA PRO A 338 -7.57 -6.73 22.89
C PRO A 338 -8.98 -7.04 22.40
N ASP A 339 -10.00 -6.92 23.23
CA ASP A 339 -11.40 -7.16 22.89
C ASP A 339 -12.12 -5.93 22.31
N MET A 340 -11.52 -4.74 22.44
CA MET A 340 -12.06 -3.52 21.86
C MET A 340 -11.95 -3.51 20.33
N SER A 341 -12.96 -2.98 19.64
CA SER A 341 -12.97 -2.88 18.17
C SER A 341 -11.84 -1.99 17.64
N VAL A 342 -11.48 -0.94 18.36
CA VAL A 342 -10.35 -0.04 18.01
C VAL A 342 -8.99 -0.75 17.96
N TYR A 343 -8.87 -1.91 18.63
CA TYR A 343 -7.69 -2.77 18.52
C TYR A 343 -7.85 -3.84 17.45
N ARG A 344 -9.00 -4.52 17.39
CA ARG A 344 -9.21 -5.65 16.47
C ARG A 344 -9.31 -5.26 15.02
N ASP A 345 -9.90 -4.10 14.73
CA ASP A 345 -10.19 -3.68 13.37
C ASP A 345 -9.15 -2.68 12.85
N GLU A 346 -8.86 -2.76 11.55
CA GLU A 346 -8.05 -1.76 10.87
C GLU A 346 -8.87 -0.47 10.69
N ILE A 347 -8.55 0.58 11.47
CA ILE A 347 -9.28 1.85 11.42
C ILE A 347 -8.96 2.62 10.14
N PHE A 348 -7.71 2.57 9.66
CA PHE A 348 -7.22 3.28 8.49
C PHE A 348 -7.49 4.79 8.58
N GLY A 349 -7.00 5.38 9.65
CA GLY A 349 -7.19 6.79 10.01
C GLY A 349 -6.20 7.21 11.09
N PRO A 350 -6.14 8.51 11.48
CA PRO A 350 -5.14 9.05 12.40
C PRO A 350 -5.48 8.72 13.87
N VAL A 351 -5.58 7.43 14.18
CA VAL A 351 -5.95 6.91 15.52
C VAL A 351 -4.90 5.92 15.98
N LEU A 352 -4.25 6.23 17.10
CA LEU A 352 -3.27 5.37 17.74
C LEU A 352 -3.84 4.83 19.05
N SER A 353 -3.78 3.50 19.21
CA SER A 353 -4.19 2.78 20.41
C SER A 353 -2.98 2.39 21.24
N VAL A 354 -3.00 2.65 22.55
CA VAL A 354 -1.96 2.26 23.50
C VAL A 354 -2.48 1.14 24.39
N LEU A 355 -1.74 0.02 24.41
CA LEU A 355 -1.95 -1.12 25.30
C LEU A 355 -0.80 -1.20 26.28
N ARG A 356 -1.07 -1.74 27.47
CA ARG A 356 -0.15 -1.77 28.62
C ARG A 356 0.16 -3.21 29.07
N PRO A 357 0.94 -3.99 28.28
CA PRO A 357 1.34 -5.32 28.70
C PRO A 357 2.32 -5.26 29.87
N ASP A 358 2.24 -6.22 30.82
CA ASP A 358 3.12 -6.31 31.97
C ASP A 358 4.54 -6.79 31.63
N SER A 359 4.71 -7.43 30.47
CA SER A 359 5.97 -8.03 30.07
C SER A 359 6.14 -8.07 28.55
N TYR A 360 7.39 -8.23 28.09
CA TYR A 360 7.70 -8.46 26.68
C TYR A 360 6.98 -9.69 26.12
N GLU A 361 6.90 -10.76 26.91
CA GLU A 361 6.22 -11.99 26.44
C GLU A 361 4.73 -11.74 26.17
N GLN A 362 4.05 -11.00 27.05
CA GLN A 362 2.65 -10.61 26.82
C GLN A 362 2.52 -9.68 25.61
N ALA A 363 3.43 -8.70 25.46
CA ALA A 363 3.45 -7.82 24.29
C ALA A 363 3.63 -8.62 22.99
N ARG A 364 4.55 -9.58 22.97
CA ARG A 364 4.79 -10.48 21.85
C ARG A 364 3.55 -11.31 21.50
N GLN A 365 2.87 -11.87 22.48
CA GLN A 365 1.64 -12.64 22.28
C GLN A 365 0.53 -11.77 21.68
N LEU A 366 0.34 -10.55 22.17
CA LEU A 366 -0.62 -9.59 21.62
C LEU A 366 -0.27 -9.23 20.17
N CYS A 367 0.99 -8.93 19.90
CA CYS A 367 1.47 -8.60 18.55
C CYS A 367 1.17 -9.73 17.54
N LEU A 368 1.30 -10.99 17.94
CA LEU A 368 1.10 -12.15 17.09
C LEU A 368 -0.38 -12.55 16.89
N LEU A 369 -1.32 -11.94 17.62
CA LEU A 369 -2.74 -12.18 17.41
C LEU A 369 -3.24 -11.61 16.06
N TYR A 370 -2.64 -10.50 15.62
CA TYR A 370 -3.02 -9.76 14.42
C TYR A 370 -1.76 -9.36 13.65
N THR A 371 -1.16 -10.31 12.94
CA THR A 371 0.02 -10.03 12.14
C THR A 371 -0.36 -9.63 10.72
N SER A 372 0.49 -8.87 10.06
CA SER A 372 0.42 -8.60 8.63
C SER A 372 1.20 -9.64 7.81
N ASP A 373 1.80 -10.62 8.45
CA ASP A 373 2.60 -11.66 7.78
C ASP A 373 1.69 -12.75 7.18
N ALA A 374 1.71 -12.86 5.86
CA ALA A 374 0.98 -13.89 5.13
C ALA A 374 1.42 -15.33 5.51
N ALA A 375 2.61 -15.52 6.09
CA ALA A 375 3.07 -16.82 6.54
C ALA A 375 2.27 -17.35 7.73
N ASP A 376 1.69 -16.48 8.56
CA ASP A 376 0.87 -16.87 9.70
C ASP A 376 -0.54 -17.36 9.30
N ASP A 377 -1.03 -16.97 8.11
CA ASP A 377 -2.34 -17.40 7.62
C ASP A 377 -2.38 -18.87 7.18
N LEU A 378 -1.24 -19.53 7.02
CA LEU A 378 -1.14 -20.95 6.67
C LEU A 378 -1.48 -21.89 7.84
N TYR A 379 -1.61 -21.39 9.07
CA TYR A 379 -1.84 -22.17 10.28
C TYR A 379 -3.14 -21.81 11.03
N ARG A 380 -4.04 -21.05 10.40
CA ARG A 380 -5.35 -20.70 10.97
C ARG A 380 -6.51 -21.39 10.28
#